data_840e49f3f6ff5014c884f6bbd619e67f
#
_entry.id   840e49f3f6ff5014c884f6bbd619e67f
#
_cell.length_a   1.000
_cell.length_b   1.000
_cell.length_c   1.000
_cell.angle_alpha   90.00
_cell.angle_beta   90.00
_cell.angle_gamma   90.00
#
_symmetry.space_group_name_H-M   'P 1'
#
loop_
_entity.id
_entity.type
_entity.pdbx_description
1 polymer ?
#
loop_
_entity_poly.entity_id
_entity_poly.type
_entity_poly.pdbx_seq_one_letter_code
_entity_poly.pdbx_strand_id
1 'polypeptide(L)'
;GHVGNSAAVFPLQRAGHEVWPVHTVNFSNHTGYGDWGGPMIPASDVTSIIDGIEKRGAFPQIDAILSGYQGGADIADAIVETVRRIKAANPKALYACDPVMGNAKSGCFVSDEIPPLLRDRVVPVADIITPNQFELGYLTDSEVGTLDQTLAAVKKAQEIGPKTVLVTSVKRPETADDQIEMLAVDGDRAFLVSTPLLPFKRN
;
A
#
# COMPACT_ATOMS: atom_id res chain seq x y z
N GLY A 1 -4.68 15.87 5.61
CA GLY A 1 -5.78 14.89 5.76
C GLY A 1 -5.42 13.80 6.76
N HIS A 2 -6.34 12.88 6.98
CA HIS A 2 -6.17 11.76 7.91
C HIS A 2 -5.86 10.46 7.13
N VAL A 3 -4.98 10.53 6.14
CA VAL A 3 -4.58 9.42 5.25
C VAL A 3 -3.07 9.38 5.07
N GLY A 4 -2.54 8.31 4.50
CA GLY A 4 -1.12 8.12 4.27
C GLY A 4 -0.31 8.22 5.57
N ASN A 5 0.82 8.91 5.57
CA ASN A 5 1.68 9.06 6.74
C ASN A 5 0.94 9.66 7.95
N SER A 6 0.00 10.58 7.74
CA SER A 6 -0.79 11.17 8.83
C SER A 6 -1.70 10.15 9.55
N ALA A 7 -2.07 9.06 8.90
CA ALA A 7 -2.82 7.97 9.51
C ALA A 7 -1.90 6.85 10.04
N ALA A 8 -0.82 6.53 9.33
CA ALA A 8 0.02 5.37 9.64
C ALA A 8 1.03 5.62 10.76
N VAL A 9 1.63 6.82 10.85
CA VAL A 9 2.75 7.11 11.77
C VAL A 9 2.34 6.95 13.23
N PHE A 10 1.24 7.56 13.63
CA PHE A 10 0.82 7.54 15.04
C PHE A 10 0.51 6.12 15.56
N PRO A 11 -0.29 5.28 14.87
CA PRO A 11 -0.52 3.90 15.31
C PRO A 11 0.75 3.07 15.41
N LEU A 12 1.68 3.20 14.46
CA LEU A 12 2.96 2.50 14.48
C LEU A 12 3.81 2.91 15.69
N GLN A 13 3.90 4.22 15.96
CA GLN A 13 4.60 4.72 17.14
C GLN A 13 3.93 4.26 18.44
N ARG A 14 2.59 4.22 18.50
CA ARG A 14 1.84 3.68 19.64
C ARG A 14 2.05 2.19 19.83
N ALA A 15 2.34 1.44 18.76
CA ALA A 15 2.72 0.03 18.82
C ALA A 15 4.20 -0.19 19.24
N GLY A 16 4.96 0.90 19.45
CA GLY A 16 6.36 0.83 19.92
C GLY A 16 7.40 0.84 18.81
N HIS A 17 7.00 1.11 17.56
CA HIS A 17 7.93 1.20 16.44
C HIS A 17 8.49 2.62 16.30
N GLU A 18 9.77 2.73 16.00
CA GLU A 18 10.35 3.99 15.51
C GLU A 18 9.97 4.17 14.03
N VAL A 19 9.47 5.35 13.67
CA VAL A 19 8.97 5.62 12.32
C VAL A 19 9.63 6.87 11.75
N TRP A 20 10.20 6.75 10.56
CA TRP A 20 10.79 7.86 9.81
C TRP A 20 9.92 8.17 8.58
N PRO A 21 8.96 9.10 8.69
CA PRO A 21 8.07 9.40 7.60
C PRO A 21 8.77 10.19 6.50
N VAL A 22 8.72 9.68 5.27
CA VAL A 22 9.14 10.40 4.06
C VAL A 22 7.89 10.73 3.26
N HIS A 23 7.67 12.00 2.99
CA HIS A 23 6.49 12.45 2.25
C HIS A 23 6.77 12.44 0.75
N THR A 24 5.82 11.92 -0.02
CA THR A 24 5.79 11.99 -1.49
C THR A 24 4.89 13.11 -1.99
N VAL A 25 3.97 13.56 -1.14
CA VAL A 25 3.10 14.71 -1.37
C VAL A 25 2.88 15.48 -0.07
N ASN A 26 2.58 16.77 -0.17
CA ASN A 26 2.18 17.60 0.97
C ASN A 26 0.86 18.31 0.64
N PHE A 27 -0.23 17.55 0.70
CA PHE A 27 -1.56 18.03 0.34
C PHE A 27 -2.37 18.47 1.56
N SER A 28 -3.21 19.48 1.38
CA SER A 28 -4.13 19.99 2.40
C SER A 28 -5.15 18.94 2.86
N ASN A 29 -5.58 18.05 1.93
CA ASN A 29 -6.60 17.02 2.15
C ASN A 29 -6.46 15.89 1.14
N HIS A 30 -7.26 14.85 1.32
CA HIS A 30 -7.33 13.74 0.38
C HIS A 30 -7.88 14.20 -0.99
N THR A 31 -7.26 13.74 -2.08
CA THR A 31 -7.63 14.12 -3.46
C THR A 31 -9.07 13.72 -3.82
N GLY A 32 -9.63 12.70 -3.19
CA GLY A 32 -11.03 12.27 -3.35
C GLY A 32 -12.08 13.30 -2.91
N TYR A 33 -11.69 14.45 -2.32
CA TYR A 33 -12.60 15.57 -2.06
C TYR A 33 -12.86 16.43 -3.31
N GLY A 34 -12.18 16.15 -4.43
CA GLY A 34 -12.36 16.83 -5.72
C GLY A 34 -11.46 18.04 -5.92
N ASP A 35 -11.02 18.69 -4.84
CA ASP A 35 -10.08 19.81 -4.89
C ASP A 35 -9.11 19.73 -3.71
N TRP A 36 -7.87 20.11 -3.91
CA TRP A 36 -6.82 20.12 -2.89
C TRP A 36 -5.74 21.14 -3.23
N GLY A 37 -5.03 21.62 -2.22
CA GLY A 37 -3.85 22.47 -2.34
C GLY A 37 -2.60 21.79 -1.83
N GLY A 38 -1.46 22.27 -2.29
CA GLY A 38 -0.14 21.79 -1.85
C GLY A 38 0.63 21.05 -2.95
N PRO A 39 1.95 20.92 -2.78
CA PRO A 39 2.82 20.36 -3.79
C PRO A 39 2.90 18.84 -3.76
N MET A 40 3.15 18.26 -4.93
CA MET A 40 3.85 16.96 -5.03
C MET A 40 5.33 17.19 -4.73
N ILE A 41 5.93 16.28 -3.98
CA ILE A 41 7.36 16.35 -3.67
C ILE A 41 8.14 15.75 -4.84
N PRO A 42 9.12 16.45 -5.42
CA PRO A 42 9.95 15.90 -6.49
C PRO A 42 10.67 14.62 -6.04
N ALA A 43 10.80 13.64 -6.93
CA ALA A 43 11.52 12.40 -6.63
C ALA A 43 12.98 12.64 -6.24
N SER A 44 13.62 13.69 -6.77
CA SER A 44 14.96 14.13 -6.35
C SER A 44 15.05 14.50 -4.87
N ASP A 45 14.00 15.15 -4.33
CA ASP A 45 13.96 15.55 -2.93
C ASP A 45 13.74 14.32 -2.03
N VAL A 46 12.83 13.41 -2.44
CA VAL A 46 12.63 12.12 -1.78
C VAL A 46 13.95 11.33 -1.75
N THR A 47 14.63 11.21 -2.88
CA THR A 47 15.92 10.53 -2.98
C THR A 47 16.98 11.19 -2.09
N SER A 48 17.04 12.53 -2.06
CA SER A 48 17.98 13.26 -1.21
C SER A 48 17.77 13.00 0.28
N ILE A 49 16.49 12.88 0.72
CA ILE A 49 16.15 12.50 2.10
C ILE A 49 16.66 11.07 2.39
N ILE A 50 16.39 10.13 1.50
CA ILE A 50 16.83 8.73 1.62
C ILE A 50 18.36 8.64 1.66
N ASP A 51 19.06 9.38 0.82
CA ASP A 51 20.54 9.48 0.83
C ASP A 51 21.07 10.02 2.17
N GLY A 52 20.37 10.98 2.76
CA GLY A 52 20.70 11.51 4.09
C GLY A 52 20.56 10.44 5.18
N ILE A 53 19.51 9.62 5.12
CA ILE A 53 19.28 8.49 6.04
C ILE A 53 20.38 7.43 5.86
N GLU A 54 20.71 7.06 4.63
CA GLU A 54 21.77 6.09 4.34
C GLU A 54 23.14 6.57 4.85
N LYS A 55 23.51 7.83 4.56
CA LYS A 55 24.78 8.44 5.02
C LYS A 55 24.95 8.44 6.54
N ARG A 56 23.86 8.41 7.29
CA ARG A 56 23.88 8.24 8.75
C ARG A 56 24.12 6.79 9.19
N GLY A 57 24.24 5.84 8.26
CA GLY A 57 24.41 4.42 8.55
C GLY A 57 23.16 3.74 9.10
N ALA A 58 21.96 4.27 8.79
CA ALA A 58 20.72 3.79 9.37
C ALA A 58 20.13 2.57 8.63
N PHE A 59 20.43 2.36 7.35
CA PHE A 59 19.86 1.29 6.53
C PHE A 59 19.94 -0.11 7.16
N PRO A 60 21.07 -0.53 7.79
CA PRO A 60 21.13 -1.85 8.45
C PRO A 60 20.16 -2.01 9.63
N GLN A 61 19.57 -0.92 10.15
CA GLN A 61 18.67 -0.92 11.29
C GLN A 61 17.19 -0.84 10.88
N ILE A 62 16.90 -0.69 9.58
CA ILE A 62 15.53 -0.61 9.08
C ILE A 62 14.96 -2.02 8.98
N ASP A 63 13.94 -2.32 9.78
CA ASP A 63 13.25 -3.62 9.78
C ASP A 63 12.19 -3.70 8.69
N ALA A 64 11.57 -2.56 8.34
CA ALA A 64 10.51 -2.53 7.33
C ALA A 64 10.45 -1.21 6.57
N ILE A 65 10.02 -1.29 5.32
CA ILE A 65 9.62 -0.17 4.48
C ILE A 65 8.12 -0.30 4.22
N LEU A 66 7.37 0.79 4.40
CA LEU A 66 5.95 0.86 4.07
C LEU A 66 5.76 1.96 3.03
N SER A 67 5.23 1.62 1.86
CA SER A 67 4.81 2.61 0.86
C SER A 67 3.29 2.62 0.67
N GLY A 68 2.77 3.78 0.34
CA GLY A 68 1.36 3.97 -0.01
C GLY A 68 1.21 4.76 -1.30
N TYR A 69 0.44 5.86 -1.30
CA TYR A 69 0.22 6.69 -2.46
C TYR A 69 1.53 7.23 -3.06
N GLN A 70 1.78 6.93 -4.33
CA GLN A 70 3.07 7.21 -4.96
C GLN A 70 3.11 8.57 -5.68
N GLY A 71 1.99 9.06 -6.13
CA GLY A 71 1.89 10.37 -6.81
C GLY A 71 2.33 10.38 -8.26
N GLY A 72 3.41 9.71 -8.65
CA GLY A 72 3.95 9.66 -10.01
C GLY A 72 4.92 8.49 -10.23
N ALA A 73 5.27 8.23 -11.49
CA ALA A 73 6.13 7.13 -11.89
C ALA A 73 7.57 7.27 -11.36
N ASP A 74 8.09 8.48 -11.30
CA ASP A 74 9.41 8.81 -10.77
C ASP A 74 9.52 8.53 -9.25
N ILE A 75 8.44 8.72 -8.52
CA ILE A 75 8.35 8.36 -7.09
C ILE A 75 8.39 6.83 -6.93
N ALA A 76 7.69 6.09 -7.79
CA ALA A 76 7.73 4.63 -7.77
C ALA A 76 9.16 4.11 -8.00
N ASP A 77 9.88 4.69 -8.94
CA ASP A 77 11.28 4.34 -9.20
C ASP A 77 12.17 4.62 -7.98
N ALA A 78 11.98 5.77 -7.34
CA ALA A 78 12.70 6.12 -6.12
C ALA A 78 12.38 5.15 -4.97
N ILE A 79 11.14 4.68 -4.83
CA ILE A 79 10.74 3.68 -3.84
C ILE A 79 11.42 2.33 -4.13
N VAL A 80 11.34 1.82 -5.37
CA VAL A 80 11.94 0.54 -5.75
C VAL A 80 13.45 0.55 -5.50
N GLU A 81 14.14 1.63 -5.89
CA GLU A 81 15.56 1.79 -5.62
C GLU A 81 15.88 1.85 -4.12
N THR A 82 15.07 2.57 -3.34
CA THR A 82 15.20 2.62 -1.87
C THR A 82 15.07 1.23 -1.24
N VAL A 83 14.07 0.46 -1.65
CA VAL A 83 13.85 -0.93 -1.19
C VAL A 83 15.07 -1.79 -1.51
N ARG A 84 15.59 -1.71 -2.74
CA ARG A 84 16.79 -2.45 -3.16
C ARG A 84 17.99 -2.12 -2.28
N ARG A 85 18.24 -0.83 -2.00
CA ARG A 85 19.37 -0.35 -1.20
C ARG A 85 19.25 -0.80 0.26
N ILE A 86 18.06 -0.67 0.86
CA ILE A 86 17.81 -1.10 2.24
C ILE A 86 17.96 -2.61 2.37
N LYS A 87 17.36 -3.41 1.46
CA LYS A 87 17.50 -4.87 1.48
C LYS A 87 18.95 -5.33 1.21
N ALA A 88 19.75 -4.57 0.48
CA ALA A 88 21.17 -4.84 0.32
C ALA A 88 21.95 -4.65 1.65
N ALA A 89 21.55 -3.67 2.47
CA ALA A 89 22.16 -3.39 3.77
C ALA A 89 21.56 -4.27 4.91
N ASN A 90 20.27 -4.57 4.84
CA ASN A 90 19.55 -5.48 5.75
C ASN A 90 18.67 -6.45 4.94
N PRO A 91 19.16 -7.66 4.61
CA PRO A 91 18.39 -8.65 3.85
C PRO A 91 17.13 -9.16 4.56
N LYS A 92 16.95 -8.87 5.84
CA LYS A 92 15.76 -9.25 6.62
C LYS A 92 14.68 -8.17 6.59
N ALA A 93 15.00 -6.97 6.08
CA ALA A 93 14.02 -5.88 5.97
C ALA A 93 12.85 -6.29 5.08
N LEU A 94 11.63 -6.06 5.56
CA LEU A 94 10.41 -6.34 4.81
C LEU A 94 9.97 -5.10 4.03
N TYR A 95 9.45 -5.31 2.85
CA TYR A 95 8.77 -4.26 2.12
C TYR A 95 7.27 -4.53 2.03
N ALA A 96 6.47 -3.66 2.63
CA ALA A 96 5.03 -3.65 2.55
C ALA A 96 4.57 -2.53 1.60
N CYS A 97 3.82 -2.89 0.57
CA CYS A 97 3.26 -1.95 -0.41
C CYS A 97 1.74 -1.89 -0.27
N ASP A 98 1.21 -0.72 0.02
CA ASP A 98 -0.20 -0.40 -0.20
C ASP A 98 -0.36 0.12 -1.63
N PRO A 99 -0.92 -0.68 -2.58
CA PRO A 99 -0.96 -0.34 -4.00
C PRO A 99 -2.12 0.59 -4.32
N VAL A 100 -2.10 1.79 -3.74
CA VAL A 100 -3.18 2.77 -3.84
C VAL A 100 -3.47 3.16 -5.29
N MET A 101 -4.65 2.77 -5.80
CA MET A 101 -5.12 3.10 -7.14
C MET A 101 -6.52 3.67 -7.16
N GLY A 102 -7.41 3.15 -6.33
CA GLY A 102 -8.82 3.47 -6.39
C GLY A 102 -9.69 2.60 -5.49
N ASN A 103 -10.98 2.62 -5.77
CA ASN A 103 -11.95 1.77 -5.08
C ASN A 103 -13.16 1.48 -5.97
N ALA A 104 -13.98 0.49 -5.59
CA ALA A 104 -15.14 0.07 -6.37
C ALA A 104 -16.18 1.19 -6.63
N LYS A 105 -16.24 2.21 -5.78
CA LYS A 105 -17.22 3.30 -5.89
C LYS A 105 -16.76 4.40 -6.86
N SER A 106 -15.48 4.79 -6.82
CA SER A 106 -14.93 5.91 -7.59
C SER A 106 -14.09 5.46 -8.80
N GLY A 107 -13.83 4.16 -8.94
CA GLY A 107 -12.86 3.68 -9.91
C GLY A 107 -11.43 4.08 -9.52
N CYS A 108 -10.52 4.08 -10.50
CA CYS A 108 -9.17 4.62 -10.31
C CYS A 108 -9.23 6.14 -10.16
N PHE A 109 -8.46 6.68 -9.22
CA PHE A 109 -8.28 8.12 -8.98
C PHE A 109 -6.81 8.57 -9.10
N VAL A 110 -5.94 7.66 -9.49
CA VAL A 110 -4.54 7.92 -9.86
C VAL A 110 -4.43 8.10 -11.37
N SER A 111 -3.32 8.64 -11.87
CA SER A 111 -3.07 8.72 -13.31
C SER A 111 -2.97 7.33 -13.94
N ASP A 112 -3.32 7.21 -15.22
CA ASP A 112 -3.40 5.93 -15.96
C ASP A 112 -2.08 5.15 -16.01
N GLU A 113 -0.95 5.82 -15.80
CA GLU A 113 0.38 5.21 -15.76
C GLU A 113 0.66 4.45 -14.45
N ILE A 114 -0.01 4.82 -13.34
CA ILE A 114 0.29 4.28 -12.00
C ILE A 114 -0.12 2.81 -11.86
N PRO A 115 -1.32 2.37 -12.26
CA PRO A 115 -1.72 0.99 -12.07
C PRO A 115 -0.83 -0.04 -12.77
N PRO A 116 -0.44 0.11 -14.06
CA PRO A 116 0.52 -0.80 -14.69
C PRO A 116 1.90 -0.74 -14.02
N LEU A 117 2.36 0.44 -13.61
CA LEU A 117 3.62 0.61 -12.91
C LEU A 117 3.64 -0.15 -11.56
N LEU A 118 2.56 -0.03 -10.77
CA LEU A 118 2.41 -0.78 -9.53
C LEU A 118 2.49 -2.28 -9.77
N ARG A 119 1.70 -2.80 -10.73
CA ARG A 119 1.65 -4.22 -11.06
C ARG A 119 3.00 -4.76 -11.55
N ASP A 120 3.67 -4.02 -12.45
CA ASP A 120 4.80 -4.55 -13.22
C ASP A 120 6.16 -4.25 -12.56
N ARG A 121 6.24 -3.26 -11.64
CA ARG A 121 7.51 -2.81 -11.06
C ARG A 121 7.54 -2.76 -9.55
N VAL A 122 6.47 -2.33 -8.88
CA VAL A 122 6.47 -2.11 -7.43
C VAL A 122 6.05 -3.37 -6.67
N VAL A 123 4.92 -3.96 -7.06
CA VAL A 123 4.40 -5.20 -6.44
C VAL A 123 5.38 -6.36 -6.53
N PRO A 124 6.12 -6.59 -7.66
CA PRO A 124 7.08 -7.68 -7.76
C PRO A 124 8.22 -7.65 -6.73
N VAL A 125 8.56 -6.50 -6.17
CA VAL A 125 9.64 -6.37 -5.17
C VAL A 125 9.12 -6.32 -3.74
N ALA A 126 7.79 -6.34 -3.53
CA ALA A 126 7.16 -6.34 -2.23
C ALA A 126 7.13 -7.74 -1.60
N ASP A 127 7.31 -7.81 -0.28
CA ASP A 127 7.09 -9.02 0.51
C ASP A 127 5.62 -9.14 0.93
N ILE A 128 4.99 -7.97 1.16
CA ILE A 128 3.61 -7.84 1.60
C ILE A 128 2.91 -6.79 0.73
N ILE A 129 1.67 -7.06 0.34
CA ILE A 129 0.80 -6.04 -0.27
C ILE A 129 -0.53 -5.94 0.48
N THR A 130 -1.11 -4.72 0.49
CA THR A 130 -2.37 -4.45 1.21
C THR A 130 -3.48 -3.87 0.31
N PRO A 131 -3.75 -4.48 -0.86
CA PRO A 131 -4.75 -3.96 -1.77
C PRO A 131 -6.15 -4.00 -1.15
N ASN A 132 -7.00 -3.04 -1.49
CA ASN A 132 -8.42 -3.28 -1.32
C ASN A 132 -8.93 -4.27 -2.39
N GLN A 133 -10.19 -4.72 -2.25
CA GLN A 133 -10.75 -5.73 -3.17
C GLN A 133 -10.75 -5.26 -4.64
N PHE A 134 -11.01 -3.97 -4.91
CA PHE A 134 -10.97 -3.40 -6.26
C PHE A 134 -9.53 -3.41 -6.82
N GLU A 135 -8.56 -2.98 -6.03
CA GLU A 135 -7.14 -2.95 -6.40
C GLU A 135 -6.58 -4.36 -6.67
N LEU A 136 -6.98 -5.34 -5.85
CA LEU A 136 -6.63 -6.74 -6.10
C LEU A 136 -7.14 -7.22 -7.46
N GLY A 137 -8.42 -6.95 -7.77
CA GLY A 137 -9.02 -7.28 -9.07
C GLY A 137 -8.26 -6.65 -10.22
N TYR A 138 -7.86 -5.39 -10.08
CA TYR A 138 -7.09 -4.66 -11.09
C TYR A 138 -5.69 -5.26 -11.30
N LEU A 139 -4.95 -5.50 -10.20
CA LEU A 139 -3.58 -6.05 -10.25
C LEU A 139 -3.53 -7.42 -10.93
N THR A 140 -4.59 -8.22 -10.79
CA THR A 140 -4.61 -9.62 -11.21
C THR A 140 -5.50 -9.88 -12.43
N ASP A 141 -6.13 -8.84 -12.96
CA ASP A 141 -7.15 -8.93 -14.02
C ASP A 141 -8.16 -10.04 -13.68
N SER A 142 -8.80 -9.92 -12.52
CA SER A 142 -9.66 -10.96 -11.97
C SER A 142 -10.95 -10.38 -11.37
N GLU A 143 -12.02 -11.17 -11.45
CA GLU A 143 -13.20 -10.94 -10.63
C GLU A 143 -12.89 -11.26 -9.16
N VAL A 144 -13.50 -10.51 -8.23
CA VAL A 144 -13.24 -10.59 -6.79
C VAL A 144 -14.55 -10.50 -5.96
N GLY A 145 -15.70 -10.81 -6.57
CA GLY A 145 -17.02 -10.66 -5.96
C GLY A 145 -17.36 -11.73 -4.92
N THR A 146 -16.69 -12.88 -4.93
CA THR A 146 -16.88 -13.97 -3.96
C THR A 146 -15.58 -14.28 -3.23
N LEU A 147 -15.67 -15.06 -2.13
CA LEU A 147 -14.48 -15.49 -1.40
C LEU A 147 -13.54 -16.32 -2.29
N ASP A 148 -14.08 -17.26 -3.05
CA ASP A 148 -13.30 -18.14 -3.93
C ASP A 148 -12.60 -17.33 -5.04
N GLN A 149 -13.31 -16.37 -5.65
CA GLN A 149 -12.71 -15.45 -6.63
C GLN A 149 -11.60 -14.60 -6.00
N THR A 150 -11.84 -14.07 -4.81
CA THR A 150 -10.83 -13.27 -4.09
C THR A 150 -9.60 -14.12 -3.74
N LEU A 151 -9.77 -15.35 -3.28
CA LEU A 151 -8.67 -16.27 -3.01
C LEU A 151 -7.89 -16.64 -4.28
N ALA A 152 -8.59 -16.86 -5.41
CA ALA A 152 -7.94 -17.11 -6.70
C ALA A 152 -7.13 -15.88 -7.18
N ALA A 153 -7.67 -14.68 -7.01
CA ALA A 153 -6.97 -13.44 -7.32
C ALA A 153 -5.74 -13.24 -6.41
N VAL A 154 -5.83 -13.57 -5.12
CA VAL A 154 -4.68 -13.54 -4.21
C VAL A 154 -3.57 -14.46 -4.68
N LYS A 155 -3.88 -15.69 -5.12
CA LYS A 155 -2.86 -16.59 -5.67
C LYS A 155 -2.14 -15.99 -6.88
N LYS A 156 -2.88 -15.37 -7.80
CA LYS A 156 -2.26 -14.66 -8.94
C LYS A 156 -1.37 -13.49 -8.46
N ALA A 157 -1.80 -12.75 -7.43
CA ALA A 157 -0.98 -11.68 -6.86
C ALA A 157 0.31 -12.23 -6.24
N GLN A 158 0.25 -13.38 -5.57
CA GLN A 158 1.45 -14.05 -5.04
C GLN A 158 2.41 -14.52 -6.15
N GLU A 159 1.90 -14.92 -7.30
CA GLU A 159 2.71 -15.26 -8.48
C GLU A 159 3.47 -14.05 -9.06
N ILE A 160 2.98 -12.82 -8.82
CA ILE A 160 3.66 -11.58 -9.23
C ILE A 160 4.90 -11.31 -8.37
N GLY A 161 4.86 -11.63 -7.04
CA GLY A 161 6.00 -11.41 -6.15
C GLY A 161 5.72 -11.56 -4.67
N PRO A 162 4.71 -10.88 -4.10
CA PRO A 162 4.52 -10.84 -2.65
C PRO A 162 4.08 -12.20 -2.10
N LYS A 163 4.71 -12.62 -0.99
CA LYS A 163 4.31 -13.83 -0.28
C LYS A 163 3.03 -13.62 0.52
N THR A 164 2.86 -12.44 1.10
CA THR A 164 1.74 -12.11 1.98
C THR A 164 0.85 -11.06 1.32
N VAL A 165 -0.45 -11.35 1.28
CA VAL A 165 -1.47 -10.43 0.73
C VAL A 165 -2.54 -10.21 1.79
N LEU A 166 -2.74 -8.95 2.18
CA LEU A 166 -3.83 -8.52 3.05
C LEU A 166 -4.86 -7.75 2.22
N VAL A 167 -5.93 -8.42 1.82
CA VAL A 167 -7.02 -7.77 1.09
C VAL A 167 -7.90 -7.03 2.07
N THR A 168 -8.01 -5.72 1.91
CA THR A 168 -8.83 -4.85 2.74
C THR A 168 -10.18 -4.56 2.10
N SER A 169 -11.13 -4.11 2.90
CA SER A 169 -12.47 -3.70 2.42
C SER A 169 -13.17 -4.78 1.58
N VAL A 170 -13.01 -6.04 1.96
CA VAL A 170 -13.67 -7.16 1.29
C VAL A 170 -15.16 -7.07 1.57
N LYS A 171 -15.93 -7.16 0.51
CA LYS A 171 -17.39 -7.27 0.56
C LYS A 171 -17.83 -8.36 -0.41
N ARG A 172 -18.56 -9.34 0.09
CA ARG A 172 -19.09 -10.49 -0.63
C ARG A 172 -20.57 -10.69 -0.29
N PRO A 173 -21.32 -11.53 -1.01
CA PRO A 173 -22.76 -11.71 -0.75
C PRO A 173 -23.11 -12.10 0.69
N GLU A 174 -22.21 -12.81 1.38
CA GLU A 174 -22.41 -13.27 2.77
C GLU A 174 -21.98 -12.23 3.83
N THR A 175 -21.29 -11.15 3.44
CA THR A 175 -20.89 -10.08 4.37
C THR A 175 -22.12 -9.33 4.84
N ALA A 176 -22.38 -9.28 6.16
CA ALA A 176 -23.49 -8.51 6.71
C ALA A 176 -23.34 -7.00 6.42
N ASP A 177 -24.45 -6.28 6.29
CA ASP A 177 -24.45 -4.87 5.89
C ASP A 177 -23.77 -3.95 6.90
N ASP A 178 -23.70 -4.34 8.17
CA ASP A 178 -23.05 -3.63 9.26
C ASP A 178 -21.60 -4.10 9.51
N GLN A 179 -21.05 -4.92 8.60
CA GLN A 179 -19.69 -5.47 8.72
C GLN A 179 -18.81 -5.11 7.52
N ILE A 180 -17.51 -5.13 7.78
CA ILE A 180 -16.45 -5.07 6.78
C ILE A 180 -15.48 -6.21 7.03
N GLU A 181 -15.00 -6.83 5.97
CA GLU A 181 -14.10 -7.97 6.07
C GLU A 181 -12.69 -7.63 5.56
N MET A 182 -11.71 -8.37 6.06
CA MET A 182 -10.33 -8.39 5.58
C MET A 182 -9.90 -9.84 5.40
N LEU A 183 -9.19 -10.12 4.32
CA LEU A 183 -8.65 -11.44 4.01
C LEU A 183 -7.13 -11.39 4.04
N ALA A 184 -6.51 -12.02 5.02
CA ALA A 184 -5.05 -12.17 5.09
C ALA A 184 -4.64 -13.53 4.56
N VAL A 185 -3.71 -13.58 3.62
CA VAL A 185 -3.15 -14.82 3.06
C VAL A 185 -1.63 -14.75 3.13
N ASP A 186 -1.02 -15.78 3.73
CA ASP A 186 0.43 -15.96 3.82
C ASP A 186 0.79 -17.38 3.33
N GLY A 187 1.35 -17.48 2.15
CA GLY A 187 1.52 -18.76 1.45
C GLY A 187 0.17 -19.46 1.28
N ASP A 188 0.02 -20.65 1.85
CA ASP A 188 -1.22 -21.45 1.78
C ASP A 188 -2.19 -21.21 2.94
N ARG A 189 -1.86 -20.34 3.89
CA ARG A 189 -2.72 -20.02 5.03
C ARG A 189 -3.57 -18.81 4.74
N ALA A 190 -4.88 -18.93 4.94
CA ALA A 190 -5.83 -17.84 4.76
C ALA A 190 -6.66 -17.61 6.03
N PHE A 191 -6.86 -16.34 6.38
CA PHE A 191 -7.64 -15.89 7.53
C PHE A 191 -8.60 -14.80 7.08
N LEU A 192 -9.90 -15.04 7.24
CA LEU A 192 -10.93 -14.04 7.03
C LEU A 192 -11.32 -13.43 8.37
N VAL A 193 -11.22 -12.12 8.49
CA VAL A 193 -11.57 -11.35 9.69
C VAL A 193 -12.73 -10.43 9.36
N SER A 194 -13.79 -10.50 10.14
CA SER A 194 -14.95 -9.62 10.06
C SER A 194 -14.97 -8.67 11.25
N THR A 195 -15.23 -7.39 11.00
CA THR A 195 -15.33 -6.35 12.04
C THR A 195 -16.56 -5.48 11.80
N PRO A 196 -17.14 -4.85 12.83
CA PRO A 196 -18.22 -3.90 12.63
C PRO A 196 -17.81 -2.76 11.69
N LEU A 197 -18.69 -2.44 10.75
CA LEU A 197 -18.56 -1.26 9.91
C LEU A 197 -18.89 -0.02 10.74
N LEU A 198 -17.86 0.77 11.05
CA LEU A 198 -18.05 1.99 11.84
C LEU A 198 -18.76 3.08 11.01
N PRO A 199 -19.67 3.87 11.61
CA PRO A 199 -20.51 4.83 10.89
C PRO A 199 -19.77 6.14 10.55
N PHE A 200 -18.51 6.05 10.09
CA PHE A 200 -17.78 7.22 9.61
C PHE A 200 -18.26 7.64 8.22
N LYS A 201 -18.63 8.91 8.08
CA LYS A 201 -19.15 9.43 6.81
C LYS A 201 -18.07 9.99 5.88
N ARG A 202 -16.90 10.36 6.42
CA ARG A 202 -15.74 10.94 5.68
C ARG A 202 -14.44 10.71 6.47
N ASN A 203 -13.35 10.59 5.76
CA ASN A 203 -11.99 10.58 6.30
C ASN A 203 -11.47 12.00 6.56
#